data_665abcfd080ac1a1c67b8a3e07cf320e
#
_entry.id   665abcfd080ac1a1c67b8a3e07cf320e
#
_cell.length_a   1.000
_cell.length_b   1.000
_cell.length_c   1.000
_cell.angle_alpha   90.00
_cell.angle_beta   90.00
_cell.angle_gamma   90.00
#
_symmetry.space_group_name_H-M   'P 1'
#
loop_
_entity.id
_entity.type
_entity.pdbx_description
1 polymer ?
#
loop_
_entity_poly.entity_id
_entity_poly.type
_entity_poly.pdbx_seq_one_letter_code
_entity_poly.pdbx_strand_id
1 'polypeptide(L)'
;MNFKHCMIRTVIACGITISLAAQAQDGAALYASKACLACHGADANTPTTNITPKLAGQNKAYLIQQLKDFKSGARNNGQSAQMAGIMGNVSEEEIEAIAEYLSGL
;
A
#
# COMPACT_ATOMS: atom_id res chain seq x y z
N MET A 1 3.58 -70.29 19.24
CA MET A 1 2.53 -69.29 18.96
C MET A 1 3.16 -67.91 18.82
N ASN A 2 3.35 -67.45 17.60
CA ASN A 2 4.01 -66.18 17.34
C ASN A 2 2.92 -65.11 17.11
N PHE A 3 2.74 -64.27 18.10
CA PHE A 3 1.94 -63.05 17.92
C PHE A 3 2.83 -61.98 17.26
N LYS A 4 2.66 -61.78 15.96
CA LYS A 4 3.26 -60.63 15.30
C LYS A 4 2.43 -59.38 15.61
N HIS A 5 2.98 -58.54 16.46
CA HIS A 5 2.41 -57.23 16.70
C HIS A 5 2.56 -56.40 15.42
N CYS A 6 1.44 -56.15 14.76
CA CYS A 6 1.35 -55.19 13.68
C CYS A 6 1.33 -53.80 14.30
N MET A 7 2.48 -53.10 14.31
CA MET A 7 2.53 -51.68 14.70
C MET A 7 1.98 -50.84 13.55
N ILE A 8 0.75 -50.41 13.69
CA ILE A 8 0.19 -49.38 12.84
C ILE A 8 0.83 -48.06 13.26
N ARG A 9 1.80 -47.60 12.49
CA ARG A 9 2.33 -46.25 12.62
C ARG A 9 1.31 -45.27 12.00
N THR A 10 0.54 -44.62 12.86
CA THR A 10 -0.30 -43.50 12.46
C THR A 10 0.63 -42.33 12.12
N VAL A 11 0.81 -42.09 10.85
CA VAL A 11 1.48 -40.87 10.39
C VAL A 11 0.46 -39.72 10.55
N ILE A 12 0.64 -38.94 11.59
CA ILE A 12 -0.10 -37.67 11.75
C ILE A 12 0.53 -36.71 10.76
N ALA A 13 -0.12 -36.52 9.62
CA ALA A 13 0.22 -35.45 8.69
C ALA A 13 -0.19 -34.14 9.36
N CYS A 14 0.80 -33.43 9.95
CA CYS A 14 0.62 -32.07 10.42
C CYS A 14 0.45 -31.17 9.19
N GLY A 15 -0.81 -30.90 8.82
CA GLY A 15 -1.11 -29.97 7.76
C GLY A 15 -0.72 -28.57 8.20
N ILE A 16 0.38 -28.05 7.68
CA ILE A 16 0.75 -26.65 7.86
C ILE A 16 -0.24 -25.85 6.99
N THR A 17 -1.29 -25.33 7.60
CA THR A 17 -2.14 -24.32 6.97
C THR A 17 -1.34 -23.04 6.94
N ILE A 18 -0.71 -22.75 5.81
CA ILE A 18 -0.12 -21.43 5.57
C ILE A 18 -1.30 -20.49 5.38
N SER A 19 -1.70 -19.78 6.43
CA SER A 19 -2.58 -18.63 6.30
C SER A 19 -1.82 -17.59 5.49
N LEU A 20 -2.20 -17.43 4.23
CA LEU A 20 -1.86 -16.23 3.45
C LEU A 20 -2.65 -15.07 4.09
N ALA A 21 -2.19 -14.58 5.24
CA ALA A 21 -2.58 -13.26 5.70
C ALA A 21 -2.09 -12.30 4.62
N ALA A 22 -3.03 -11.62 3.96
CA ALA A 22 -2.69 -10.53 3.06
C ALA A 22 -1.79 -9.57 3.87
N GLN A 23 -0.50 -9.53 3.56
CA GLN A 23 0.41 -8.62 4.22
C GLN A 23 -0.05 -7.22 3.89
N ALA A 24 -0.39 -6.44 4.92
CA ALA A 24 -0.69 -5.03 4.76
C ALA A 24 0.50 -4.37 4.07
N GLN A 25 0.24 -3.66 2.97
CA GLN A 25 1.27 -2.97 2.23
C GLN A 25 1.88 -1.87 3.11
N ASP A 26 3.19 -1.69 3.03
CA ASP A 26 3.89 -0.63 3.75
C ASP A 26 3.72 0.70 3.01
N GLY A 27 2.85 1.55 3.53
CA GLY A 27 2.57 2.87 2.94
C GLY A 27 3.78 3.79 2.91
N ALA A 28 4.65 3.73 3.90
CA ALA A 28 5.88 4.52 3.94
C ALA A 28 6.85 4.09 2.82
N ALA A 29 7.03 2.79 2.64
CA ALA A 29 7.87 2.25 1.57
C ALA A 29 7.29 2.56 0.19
N LEU A 30 5.97 2.50 0.02
CA LEU A 30 5.30 2.86 -1.22
C LEU A 30 5.42 4.35 -1.52
N TYR A 31 5.26 5.20 -0.53
CA TYR A 31 5.46 6.64 -0.66
C TYR A 31 6.85 6.97 -1.24
N ALA A 32 7.88 6.28 -0.77
CA ALA A 32 9.24 6.42 -1.29
C ALA A 32 9.40 5.80 -2.69
N SER A 33 8.97 4.55 -2.89
CA SER A 33 9.19 3.81 -4.14
C SER A 33 8.35 4.33 -5.32
N LYS A 34 7.21 4.93 -5.07
CA LYS A 34 6.35 5.56 -6.08
C LYS A 34 6.72 7.03 -6.35
N ALA A 35 7.85 7.47 -5.84
CA ALA A 35 8.41 8.81 -6.05
C ALA A 35 7.59 9.98 -5.46
N CYS A 36 6.67 9.72 -4.55
CA CYS A 36 5.87 10.77 -3.89
C CYS A 36 6.75 11.76 -3.16
N LEU A 37 7.76 11.26 -2.46
CA LEU A 37 8.68 12.09 -1.66
C LEU A 37 9.50 13.08 -2.49
N ALA A 38 9.71 12.82 -3.78
CA ALA A 38 10.52 13.68 -4.64
C ALA A 38 9.92 15.09 -4.79
N CYS A 39 8.59 15.20 -4.73
CA CYS A 39 7.88 16.47 -4.83
C CYS A 39 7.22 16.89 -3.50
N HIS A 40 6.60 15.96 -2.79
CA HIS A 40 5.88 16.26 -1.54
C HIS A 40 6.78 16.31 -0.29
N GLY A 41 8.03 15.96 -0.43
CA GLY A 41 9.02 15.92 0.65
C GLY A 41 9.11 14.58 1.35
N ALA A 42 10.24 14.31 2.01
CA ALA A 42 10.46 13.04 2.71
C ALA A 42 9.48 12.83 3.88
N ASP A 43 9.04 13.91 4.51
CA ASP A 43 8.06 13.94 5.60
C ASP A 43 6.63 14.23 5.15
N ALA A 44 6.38 14.34 3.84
CA ALA A 44 5.11 14.74 3.24
C ALA A 44 4.60 16.11 3.73
N ASN A 45 5.45 16.90 4.35
CA ASN A 45 5.13 18.19 4.95
C ASN A 45 6.07 19.32 4.50
N THR A 46 7.10 19.00 3.74
CA THR A 46 8.10 19.95 3.22
C THR A 46 8.24 19.78 1.70
N PRO A 47 7.25 20.24 0.92
CA PRO A 47 7.28 20.10 -0.54
C PRO A 47 8.45 20.86 -1.14
N THR A 48 8.92 20.40 -2.30
CA THR A 48 10.06 21.00 -3.01
C THR A 48 9.70 22.28 -3.76
N THR A 49 8.42 22.53 -4.00
CA THR A 49 7.92 23.75 -4.63
C THR A 49 6.71 24.30 -3.90
N ASN A 50 6.39 25.58 -4.12
CA ASN A 50 5.22 26.24 -3.50
C ASN A 50 3.88 25.84 -4.14
N ILE A 51 3.89 25.12 -5.25
CA ILE A 51 2.68 24.62 -5.92
C ILE A 51 2.37 23.16 -5.58
N THR A 52 3.30 22.46 -4.93
CA THR A 52 3.12 21.08 -4.49
C THR A 52 2.55 21.08 -3.07
N PRO A 53 1.43 20.39 -2.82
CA PRO A 53 0.79 20.45 -1.52
C PRO A 53 1.49 19.58 -0.47
N LYS A 54 1.35 19.96 0.79
CA LYS A 54 1.60 19.10 1.94
C LYS A 54 0.52 18.03 2.01
N LEU A 55 0.91 16.82 2.39
CA LEU A 55 0.01 15.67 2.47
C LEU A 55 -0.14 15.12 3.88
N ALA A 56 0.84 15.37 4.76
CA ALA A 56 0.86 14.86 6.12
C ALA A 56 -0.37 15.27 6.92
N GLY A 57 -1.00 14.28 7.56
CA GLY A 57 -2.15 14.51 8.43
C GLY A 57 -3.49 14.75 7.70
N GLN A 58 -3.53 14.61 6.39
CA GLN A 58 -4.77 14.75 5.61
C GLN A 58 -5.73 13.59 5.88
N ASN A 59 -7.02 13.82 5.74
CA ASN A 59 -8.05 12.78 5.92
C ASN A 59 -7.84 11.60 4.97
N LYS A 60 -7.81 10.39 5.50
CA LYS A 60 -7.60 9.17 4.73
C LYS A 60 -8.59 9.03 3.56
N ALA A 61 -9.88 9.19 3.82
CA ALA A 61 -10.92 9.07 2.79
C ALA A 61 -10.74 10.11 1.67
N TYR A 62 -10.37 11.34 2.02
CA TYR A 62 -10.07 12.39 1.06
C TYR A 62 -8.85 12.03 0.21
N LEU A 63 -7.77 11.55 0.82
CA LEU A 63 -6.57 11.11 0.11
C LEU A 63 -6.88 9.98 -0.89
N ILE A 64 -7.64 8.98 -0.47
CA ILE A 64 -8.04 7.87 -1.34
C ILE A 64 -8.80 8.39 -2.56
N GLN A 65 -9.78 9.24 -2.35
CA GLN A 65 -10.58 9.80 -3.44
C GLN A 65 -9.73 10.63 -4.41
N GLN A 66 -8.86 11.49 -3.89
CA GLN A 66 -8.02 12.32 -4.73
C GLN A 66 -7.01 11.49 -5.54
N LEU A 67 -6.40 10.49 -4.94
CA LEU A 67 -5.47 9.60 -5.64
C LEU A 67 -6.17 8.80 -6.74
N LYS A 68 -7.38 8.32 -6.48
CA LYS A 68 -8.22 7.68 -7.50
C LYS A 68 -8.60 8.64 -8.63
N ASP A 69 -8.94 9.86 -8.31
CA ASP A 69 -9.32 10.88 -9.29
C ASP A 69 -8.16 11.28 -10.20
N PHE A 70 -6.94 11.37 -9.66
CA PHE A 70 -5.75 11.54 -10.49
C PHE A 70 -5.52 10.34 -11.41
N LYS A 71 -5.66 9.13 -10.88
CA LYS A 71 -5.45 7.90 -11.64
C LYS A 71 -6.43 7.74 -12.79
N SER A 72 -7.69 8.08 -12.59
CA SER A 72 -8.76 7.99 -13.59
C SER A 72 -8.82 9.18 -14.56
N GLY A 73 -8.17 10.30 -14.21
CA GLY A 73 -8.28 11.56 -14.94
C GLY A 73 -9.50 12.40 -14.57
N ALA A 74 -10.28 12.00 -13.54
CA ALA A 74 -11.40 12.79 -13.02
C ALA A 74 -10.95 14.13 -12.44
N ARG A 75 -9.75 14.14 -11.81
CA ARG A 75 -9.06 15.37 -11.42
C ARG A 75 -7.97 15.68 -12.45
N ASN A 76 -8.16 16.76 -13.23
CA ASN A 76 -7.31 17.06 -14.38
C ASN A 76 -6.89 18.52 -14.50
N ASN A 77 -7.14 19.34 -13.48
CA ASN A 77 -6.77 20.75 -13.45
C ASN A 77 -5.32 20.97 -12.95
N GLY A 78 -4.72 22.12 -13.26
CA GLY A 78 -3.40 22.51 -12.77
C GLY A 78 -2.31 21.46 -13.05
N GLN A 79 -1.62 21.02 -12.02
CA GLN A 79 -0.54 20.03 -12.10
C GLN A 79 -1.02 18.57 -12.05
N SER A 80 -2.32 18.33 -12.20
CA SER A 80 -2.91 16.99 -12.12
C SER A 80 -2.31 16.00 -13.11
N ALA A 81 -1.84 16.45 -14.26
CA ALA A 81 -1.21 15.59 -15.28
C ALA A 81 0.06 14.90 -14.74
N GLN A 82 0.86 15.59 -13.91
CA GLN A 82 2.04 15.00 -13.26
C GLN A 82 1.62 13.91 -12.28
N MET A 83 0.59 14.16 -11.46
CA MET A 83 0.06 13.18 -10.54
C MET A 83 -0.56 11.99 -11.27
N ALA A 84 -1.26 12.20 -12.38
CA ALA A 84 -1.81 11.11 -13.20
C ALA A 84 -0.70 10.18 -13.71
N GLY A 85 0.43 10.72 -14.13
CA GLY A 85 1.59 9.94 -14.56
C GLY A 85 2.15 9.06 -13.43
N ILE A 86 2.29 9.60 -12.23
CA ILE A 86 2.73 8.87 -11.04
C ILE A 86 1.71 7.77 -10.68
N MET A 87 0.42 8.11 -10.68
CA MET A 87 -0.64 7.20 -10.27
C MET A 87 -0.88 6.05 -11.26
N GLY A 88 -0.38 6.14 -12.49
CA GLY A 88 -0.43 5.05 -13.46
C GLY A 88 0.23 3.76 -12.98
N ASN A 89 1.22 3.86 -12.09
CA ASN A 89 1.95 2.74 -11.51
C ASN A 89 1.52 2.38 -10.07
N VAL A 90 0.40 2.92 -9.60
CA VAL A 90 -0.09 2.71 -8.24
C VAL A 90 -1.42 1.95 -8.29
N SER A 91 -1.49 0.79 -7.64
CA SER A 91 -2.72 0.00 -7.55
C SER A 91 -3.71 0.56 -6.53
N GLU A 92 -4.95 0.07 -6.56
CA GLU A 92 -5.98 0.45 -5.59
C GLU A 92 -5.57 0.11 -4.15
N GLU A 93 -4.95 -1.05 -3.94
CA GLU A 93 -4.46 -1.48 -2.62
C GLU A 93 -3.30 -0.59 -2.15
N GLU A 94 -2.45 -0.18 -3.07
CA GLU A 94 -1.35 0.74 -2.79
C GLU A 94 -1.84 2.14 -2.45
N ILE A 95 -2.90 2.60 -3.10
CA ILE A 95 -3.58 3.87 -2.76
C ILE A 95 -4.03 3.85 -1.30
N GLU A 96 -4.68 2.77 -0.87
CA GLU A 96 -5.13 2.64 0.51
C GLU A 96 -3.97 2.68 1.51
N ALA A 97 -2.90 1.95 1.23
CA ALA A 97 -1.72 1.92 2.09
C ALA A 97 -1.01 3.28 2.19
N ILE A 98 -0.88 3.98 1.08
CA ILE A 98 -0.29 5.34 1.05
C ILE A 98 -1.17 6.31 1.83
N ALA A 99 -2.48 6.26 1.64
CA ALA A 99 -3.42 7.13 2.34
C ALA A 99 -3.42 6.87 3.85
N GLU A 100 -3.34 5.61 4.28
CA GLU A 100 -3.21 5.25 5.70
C GLU A 100 -1.93 5.83 6.30
N TYR A 101 -0.81 5.69 5.63
CA TYR A 101 0.47 6.24 6.06
C TYR A 101 0.40 7.76 6.22
N LEU A 102 -0.05 8.47 5.19
CA LEU A 102 -0.08 9.93 5.17
C LEU A 102 -1.05 10.52 6.20
N SER A 103 -2.20 9.90 6.39
CA SER A 103 -3.19 10.37 7.35
C SER A 103 -2.73 10.25 8.81
N GLY A 104 -1.79 9.36 9.08
CA GLY A 104 -1.23 9.13 10.41
C GLY A 104 -0.03 10.02 10.77
N LEU A 105 0.42 10.85 9.85
CA LEU A 105 1.59 11.73 10.06
C LEU A 105 1.26 13.00 10.85
#